data_128bafa04ab0d13d0aa07e9b5fa813a8
#
_entry.id   128bafa04ab0d13d0aa07e9b5fa813a8
#
_cell.length_a   1.000
_cell.length_b   1.000
_cell.length_c   1.000
_cell.angle_alpha   90.00
_cell.angle_beta   90.00
_cell.angle_gamma   90.00
#
_symmetry.space_group_name_H-M   'P 1'
#
loop_
_entity.id
_entity.type
_entity.pdbx_description
1 polymer ?
#
loop_
_entity_poly.entity_id
_entity_poly.type
_entity_poly.pdbx_seq_one_letter_code
_entity_poly.pdbx_strand_id
1 'polypeptide(L)'
;MTAWEIAGIAARVRALARKRRVRFTLKAVSELAALGLDSEDACEILAGLRSSSFVEGVVSRTTGEWMYVFKPEVEGIAMYLKLILRTGCLIVSFHEDVADDGNAPS
;
A
#
# COMPACT_ATOMS: atom_id res chain seq x y z
N MET A 1 11.65 12.83 -3.84
CA MET A 1 11.75 12.17 -2.53
C MET A 1 13.06 11.40 -2.46
N THR A 2 13.80 11.57 -1.38
CA THR A 2 15.12 10.95 -1.24
C THR A 2 15.01 9.50 -0.78
N ALA A 3 16.10 8.74 -0.94
CA ALA A 3 16.16 7.36 -0.45
C ALA A 3 15.94 7.32 1.06
N TRP A 4 16.43 8.33 1.78
CA TRP A 4 16.24 8.45 3.22
C TRP A 4 14.75 8.55 3.59
N GLU A 5 14.04 9.40 2.86
CA GLU A 5 12.60 9.59 3.10
C GLU A 5 11.82 8.31 2.79
N ILE A 6 12.14 7.66 1.69
CA ILE A 6 11.49 6.42 1.31
C ILE A 6 11.72 5.32 2.35
N ALA A 7 12.98 5.18 2.82
CA ALA A 7 13.31 4.21 3.85
C ALA A 7 12.53 4.47 5.14
N GLY A 8 12.40 5.75 5.51
CA GLY A 8 11.66 6.15 6.69
C GLY A 8 10.17 5.83 6.58
N ILE A 9 9.59 6.08 5.40
CA ILE A 9 8.19 5.77 5.14
C ILE A 9 7.95 4.27 5.26
N ALA A 10 8.78 3.47 4.61
CA ALA A 10 8.64 2.01 4.67
C ALA A 10 8.79 1.49 6.09
N ALA A 11 9.77 2.02 6.84
CA ALA A 11 9.99 1.61 8.23
C ALA A 11 8.78 1.93 9.11
N ARG A 12 8.17 3.10 8.89
CA ARG A 12 6.99 3.49 9.66
C ARG A 12 5.80 2.59 9.34
N VAL A 13 5.60 2.25 8.06
CA VAL A 13 4.53 1.34 7.67
C VAL A 13 4.72 -0.02 8.35
N ARG A 14 5.95 -0.56 8.31
CA ARG A 14 6.24 -1.84 8.96
C ARG A 14 5.92 -1.78 10.46
N ALA A 15 6.34 -0.73 11.12
CA ALA A 15 6.13 -0.59 12.57
C ALA A 15 4.64 -0.50 12.90
N LEU A 16 3.88 0.28 12.14
CA LEU A 16 2.44 0.42 12.36
C LEU A 16 1.72 -0.90 12.10
N ALA A 17 2.13 -1.63 11.08
CA ALA A 17 1.53 -2.92 10.76
C ALA A 17 1.75 -3.94 11.88
N ARG A 18 2.95 -3.96 12.47
CA ARG A 18 3.24 -4.85 13.59
C ARG A 18 2.38 -4.55 14.81
N LYS A 19 2.01 -3.29 14.99
CA LYS A 19 1.14 -2.85 16.08
C LYS A 19 -0.32 -2.93 15.73
N ARG A 20 -0.65 -3.37 14.51
CA ARG A 20 -2.03 -3.45 14.00
C ARG A 20 -2.71 -2.09 13.96
N ARG A 21 -1.93 -1.02 13.79
CA ARG A 21 -2.45 0.34 13.66
C ARG A 21 -2.64 0.68 12.20
N VAL A 22 -3.44 -0.14 11.54
CA VAL A 22 -3.72 -0.05 10.11
C VAL A 22 -5.23 -0.03 9.92
N ARG A 23 -5.70 0.91 9.12
CA ARG A 23 -7.10 1.04 8.77
C ARG A 23 -7.22 0.88 7.26
N PHE A 24 -8.44 0.64 6.80
CA PHE A 24 -8.72 0.35 5.40
C PHE A 24 -9.93 1.14 4.96
N THR A 25 -9.88 1.72 3.76
CA THR A 25 -11.07 2.29 3.13
C THR A 25 -12.00 1.12 2.75
N LEU A 26 -13.28 1.43 2.51
CA LEU A 26 -14.21 0.40 2.04
C LEU A 26 -13.74 -0.22 0.74
N LYS A 27 -13.18 0.60 -0.14
CA LYS A 27 -12.60 0.14 -1.40
C LYS A 27 -11.48 -0.88 -1.15
N ALA A 28 -10.59 -0.56 -0.22
CA ALA A 28 -9.47 -1.46 0.09
C ALA A 28 -9.97 -2.77 0.71
N VAL A 29 -10.97 -2.71 1.58
CA VAL A 29 -11.56 -3.93 2.16
C VAL A 29 -12.10 -4.83 1.07
N SER A 30 -12.83 -4.25 0.11
CA SER A 30 -13.40 -5.00 -0.99
C SER A 30 -12.31 -5.61 -1.87
N GLU A 31 -11.24 -4.84 -2.12
CA GLU A 31 -10.12 -5.31 -2.93
C GLU A 31 -9.38 -6.46 -2.27
N LEU A 32 -9.17 -6.38 -0.96
CA LEU A 32 -8.55 -7.47 -0.21
C LEU A 32 -9.40 -8.74 -0.27
N ALA A 33 -10.71 -8.58 -0.08
CA ALA A 33 -11.62 -9.71 -0.14
C ALA A 33 -11.55 -10.40 -1.50
N ALA A 34 -11.45 -9.63 -2.58
CA ALA A 34 -11.32 -10.18 -3.93
C ALA A 34 -10.05 -11.00 -4.10
N LEU A 35 -9.02 -10.71 -3.31
CA LEU A 35 -7.76 -11.47 -3.31
C LEU A 35 -7.79 -12.66 -2.35
N GLY A 36 -8.89 -12.82 -1.61
CA GLY A 36 -8.97 -13.85 -0.57
C GLY A 36 -8.17 -13.50 0.67
N LEU A 37 -7.89 -12.21 0.88
CA LEU A 37 -7.10 -11.74 2.02
C LEU A 37 -7.98 -10.98 3.00
N ASP A 38 -7.57 -10.98 4.27
CA ASP A 38 -8.23 -10.19 5.30
C ASP A 38 -7.24 -9.15 5.85
N SER A 39 -7.70 -8.38 6.86
CA SER A 39 -6.88 -7.32 7.42
C SER A 39 -5.61 -7.86 8.09
N GLU A 40 -5.67 -9.05 8.67
CA GLU A 40 -4.50 -9.64 9.31
C GLU A 40 -3.45 -10.01 8.26
N ASP A 41 -3.89 -10.59 7.13
CA ASP A 41 -2.99 -10.89 6.02
C ASP A 41 -2.33 -9.62 5.51
N ALA A 42 -3.10 -8.55 5.37
CA ALA A 42 -2.57 -7.27 4.91
C ALA A 42 -1.52 -6.74 5.87
N CYS A 43 -1.76 -6.83 7.17
CA CYS A 43 -0.78 -6.38 8.17
C CYS A 43 0.52 -7.19 8.08
N GLU A 44 0.43 -8.49 7.81
CA GLU A 44 1.62 -9.32 7.66
C GLU A 44 2.42 -8.90 6.42
N ILE A 45 1.73 -8.62 5.32
CA ILE A 45 2.39 -8.15 4.11
C ILE A 45 3.08 -6.82 4.37
N LEU A 46 2.39 -5.90 5.02
CA LEU A 46 2.92 -4.57 5.31
C LEU A 46 4.09 -4.63 6.29
N ALA A 47 4.07 -5.58 7.22
CA ALA A 47 5.16 -5.76 8.18
C ALA A 47 6.47 -6.17 7.49
N GLY A 48 6.38 -6.69 6.27
CA GLY A 48 7.56 -7.03 5.47
C GLY A 48 7.81 -6.06 4.32
N LEU A 49 7.15 -4.91 4.29
CA LEU A 49 7.26 -3.96 3.18
C LEU A 49 8.69 -3.45 3.05
N ARG A 50 9.21 -3.47 1.83
CA ARG A 50 10.57 -3.04 1.54
C ARG A 50 10.54 -1.70 0.81
N SER A 51 11.54 -0.85 1.12
CA SER A 51 11.66 0.44 0.45
C SER A 51 11.87 0.27 -1.06
N SER A 52 12.46 -0.83 -1.48
CA SER A 52 12.68 -1.11 -2.91
C SER A 52 11.40 -1.25 -3.71
N SER A 53 10.27 -1.49 -3.05
CA SER A 53 8.98 -1.59 -3.75
C SER A 53 8.28 -0.24 -3.91
N PHE A 54 8.87 0.84 -3.40
CA PHE A 54 8.29 2.18 -3.53
C PHE A 54 8.27 2.62 -4.99
N VAL A 55 7.15 3.22 -5.40
CA VAL A 55 6.98 3.70 -6.77
C VAL A 55 6.93 5.22 -6.82
N GLU A 56 6.02 5.82 -6.07
CA GLU A 56 5.84 7.28 -6.13
C GLU A 56 5.03 7.78 -4.94
N GLY A 57 5.15 9.07 -4.69
CA GLY A 57 4.26 9.78 -3.80
C GLY A 57 3.39 10.71 -4.62
N VAL A 58 2.09 10.75 -4.33
CA VAL A 58 1.15 11.63 -5.01
C VAL A 58 0.30 12.34 -3.97
N VAL A 59 -0.21 13.52 -4.33
CA VAL A 59 -1.06 14.29 -3.42
C VAL A 59 -2.52 13.97 -3.70
N SER A 60 -3.26 13.64 -2.66
CA SER A 60 -4.69 13.41 -2.78
C SER A 60 -5.40 14.70 -3.16
N ARG A 61 -6.22 14.65 -4.20
CA ARG A 61 -7.00 15.82 -4.61
C ARG A 61 -8.11 16.14 -3.62
N THR A 62 -8.54 15.13 -2.87
CA THR A 62 -9.64 15.28 -1.92
C THR A 62 -9.16 15.87 -0.59
N THR A 63 -8.05 15.39 -0.06
CA THR A 63 -7.62 15.76 1.30
C THR A 63 -6.35 16.58 1.32
N GLY A 64 -5.59 16.64 0.22
CA GLY A 64 -4.30 17.31 0.16
C GLY A 64 -3.17 16.52 0.83
N GLU A 65 -3.46 15.33 1.30
CA GLU A 65 -2.45 14.49 1.96
C GLU A 65 -1.60 13.76 0.93
N TRP A 66 -0.37 13.44 1.32
CA TRP A 66 0.49 12.58 0.51
C TRP A 66 -0.03 11.15 0.57
N MET A 67 -0.10 10.52 -0.59
CA MET A 67 -0.36 9.10 -0.73
C MET A 67 0.89 8.45 -1.27
N TYR A 68 1.27 7.34 -0.68
CA TYR A 68 2.49 6.62 -1.07
C TYR A 68 2.09 5.34 -1.78
N VAL A 69 2.67 5.12 -2.97
CA VAL A 69 2.38 3.95 -3.80
C VAL A 69 3.57 3.01 -3.73
N PHE A 70 3.30 1.76 -3.37
CA PHE A 70 4.28 0.68 -3.36
C PHE A 70 3.77 -0.45 -4.25
N LYS A 71 4.68 -1.20 -4.83
CA LYS A 71 4.32 -2.39 -5.61
C LYS A 71 5.09 -3.59 -5.07
N PRO A 72 4.70 -4.09 -3.89
CA PRO A 72 5.37 -5.27 -3.33
C PRO A 72 4.95 -6.52 -4.08
N GLU A 73 5.85 -7.53 -4.09
CA GLU A 73 5.50 -8.84 -4.59
C GLU A 73 5.03 -9.70 -3.42
N VAL A 74 3.92 -10.38 -3.63
CA VAL A 74 3.36 -11.32 -2.65
C VAL A 74 3.20 -12.65 -3.37
N GLU A 75 4.01 -13.62 -2.99
CA GLU A 75 4.00 -14.95 -3.60
C GLU A 75 4.18 -14.87 -5.12
N GLY A 76 5.08 -14.01 -5.55
CA GLY A 76 5.40 -13.86 -6.97
C GLY A 76 4.45 -12.98 -7.75
N ILE A 77 3.42 -12.42 -7.11
CA ILE A 77 2.44 -11.57 -7.77
C ILE A 77 2.66 -10.12 -7.33
N ALA A 78 2.84 -9.22 -8.30
CA ALA A 78 3.00 -7.81 -8.00
C ALA A 78 1.66 -7.23 -7.56
N MET A 79 1.68 -6.50 -6.44
CA MET A 79 0.49 -5.84 -5.89
C MET A 79 0.62 -4.34 -6.05
N TYR A 80 -0.51 -3.67 -6.11
CA TYR A 80 -0.60 -2.22 -6.09
C TYR A 80 -1.13 -1.81 -4.72
N LEU A 81 -0.30 -1.09 -3.97
CA LEU A 81 -0.62 -0.65 -2.62
C LEU A 81 -0.51 0.87 -2.56
N LYS A 82 -1.59 1.52 -2.16
CA LYS A 82 -1.60 2.97 -1.95
C LYS A 82 -2.03 3.25 -0.52
N LEU A 83 -1.27 4.05 0.19
CA LEU A 83 -1.54 4.33 1.60
C LEU A 83 -1.28 5.78 1.98
N ILE A 84 -1.88 6.19 3.09
CA ILE A 84 -1.68 7.48 3.71
C ILE A 84 -1.17 7.23 5.12
N LEU A 85 -0.16 7.99 5.54
CA LEU A 85 0.36 7.93 6.91
C LEU A 85 -0.22 9.09 7.73
N ARG A 86 -0.83 8.73 8.84
CA ARG A 86 -1.33 9.65 9.85
C ARG A 86 -0.78 9.18 11.18
N THR A 87 -1.57 9.21 12.27
CA THR A 87 -1.16 8.55 13.51
C THR A 87 -1.09 7.04 13.32
N GLY A 88 -1.84 6.51 12.35
CA GLY A 88 -1.75 5.14 11.89
C GLY A 88 -1.56 5.13 10.37
N CYS A 89 -1.71 3.96 9.79
CA CYS A 89 -1.61 3.76 8.35
C CYS A 89 -3.00 3.51 7.79
N LEU A 90 -3.39 4.30 6.79
CA LEU A 90 -4.67 4.08 6.09
C LEU A 90 -4.39 3.51 4.71
N ILE A 91 -4.88 2.31 4.46
CA ILE A 91 -4.76 1.67 3.15
C ILE A 91 -5.92 2.15 2.28
N VAL A 92 -5.56 2.83 1.18
CA VAL A 92 -6.52 3.39 0.23
C VAL A 92 -6.84 2.39 -0.87
N SER A 93 -5.82 1.66 -1.35
CA SER A 93 -5.97 0.65 -2.40
C SER A 93 -5.06 -0.51 -2.13
N PHE A 94 -5.52 -1.73 -2.40
CA PHE A 94 -4.70 -2.93 -2.27
C PHE A 94 -5.24 -3.98 -3.23
N HIS A 95 -4.65 -4.08 -4.42
CA HIS A 95 -5.10 -5.03 -5.43
C HIS A 95 -3.91 -5.50 -6.25
N GLU A 96 -4.15 -6.47 -7.10
CA GLU A 96 -3.11 -6.95 -8.00
C GLU A 96 -2.73 -5.82 -8.96
N ASP A 97 -1.43 -5.67 -9.22
CA ASP A 97 -0.96 -4.67 -10.16
C ASP A 97 -1.11 -5.22 -11.57
N VAL A 98 -2.14 -4.77 -12.26
CA VAL A 98 -2.43 -5.21 -13.63
C VAL A 98 -1.82 -4.28 -14.66
N ALA A 99 -0.96 -3.40 -14.27
CA ALA A 99 -0.32 -2.37 -15.09
C ALA A 99 -0.83 -2.34 -16.49
N ASP A 100 -1.05 -2.25 -16.78
CA ASP A 100 -1.24 -2.10 -17.73
C ASP A 100 -1.81 -2.37 -18.60
N ASP A 101 -2.09 -2.53 -18.64
CA ASP A 101 -2.43 -2.83 -19.30
C ASP A 101 -2.95 -2.39 -19.91
N GLY A 102 -2.90 -2.00 -19.74
CA GLY A 102 -3.28 -1.65 -20.09
C GLY A 102 -3.76 -1.42 -20.80
N ASN A 103 -3.79 -1.54 -20.70
CA ASN A 103 -4.31 -1.51 -21.29
C ASN A 103 -4.92 -1.79 -21.79
N ALA A 104 -4.91 -2.11 -21.59
CA ALA A 104 -5.59 -2.58 -22.04
C ALA A 104 -6.37 -2.14 -22.81
N PRO A 105 -6.63 -2.16 -23.39
CA PRO A 105 -7.38 -1.69 -24.14
C PRO A 105 -8.39 -1.33 -24.12
N SER A 106 -8.40 -1.34 -23.76
CA SER A 106 -9.04 -1.24 -23.60
C SER A 106 -9.47 -1.09 -23.87
#